data_4ff3d58a7208c0de001a433b4a208524
#
_entry.id   4ff3d58a7208c0de001a433b4a208524
#
_cell.length_a   1.000
_cell.length_b   1.000
_cell.length_c   1.000
_cell.angle_alpha   90.00
_cell.angle_beta   90.00
_cell.angle_gamma   90.00
#
_symmetry.space_group_name_H-M   'P 1'
#
loop_
_entity.id
_entity.type
_entity.pdbx_description
1 polymer ?
#
loop_
_entity_poly.entity_id
_entity_poly.type
_entity_poly.pdbx_seq_one_letter_code
_entity_poly.pdbx_strand_id
1 'polypeptide(L)'
;MILSIAGLQSRAAEKFGPGVWMATEKSIAQATVRVVARYKAALFGPGVVYDLCSGIGGDAMELGRRGPTVAIDCDPQIAAMAGANLSLDALDRDALDHDPTPGNAVAICADATGREIPQEAAIHVDPDRRPGGKSRVVQPASYQPSIEDVARLIDGGRHAIVKLAPAAQLERDCGAGLVHRLISENHRQWISLDGSVREQALLCGNCIDAAGVTPGGRSAVRLWADGRRERFSIDAGEASGLVELDRSLSAVSEVPLYLIDVDPAVRAAGLSSSIATARGWVSLGGPSGFFGCGELPSDQSLSQVFETIWSGPADLKRIKRWVRDNSLWVETVKVRGTGQDPAVWTKGLRSGIPRTGASVVVCFLGRWSGGTTYAALGRRSPLNPLASTTKLVDEVGN
;
A
#
# COMPACT_ATOMS: atom_id res chain seq x y z
N MET A 1 2.57 -2.51 33.23
CA MET A 1 2.97 -1.66 32.07
C MET A 1 4.37 -1.99 31.54
N ILE A 2 5.45 -1.93 32.32
CA ILE A 2 6.83 -2.20 31.86
C ILE A 2 6.99 -3.62 31.26
N LEU A 3 6.46 -4.66 31.92
CA LEU A 3 6.54 -6.04 31.41
C LEU A 3 5.79 -6.24 30.07
N SER A 4 4.67 -5.53 29.86
CA SER A 4 3.93 -5.60 28.59
C SER A 4 4.69 -4.91 27.45
N ILE A 5 5.41 -3.82 27.75
CA ILE A 5 6.26 -3.12 26.76
C ILE A 5 7.42 -4.02 26.34
N ALA A 6 8.10 -4.70 27.29
CA ALA A 6 9.21 -5.60 26.99
C ALA A 6 8.82 -6.72 26.00
N GLY A 7 7.63 -7.31 26.16
CA GLY A 7 7.11 -8.35 25.25
C GLY A 7 6.76 -7.87 23.85
N LEU A 8 6.72 -6.54 23.60
CA LEU A 8 6.36 -5.95 22.32
C LEU A 8 7.57 -5.45 21.51
N GLN A 9 8.78 -5.47 22.09
CA GLN A 9 9.97 -4.87 21.45
C GLN A 9 10.30 -5.50 20.10
N SER A 10 10.25 -6.83 19.98
CA SER A 10 10.52 -7.52 18.71
C SER A 10 9.56 -7.05 17.59
N ARG A 11 8.26 -6.99 17.90
CA ARG A 11 7.23 -6.54 16.95
C ARG A 11 7.37 -5.05 16.60
N ALA A 12 7.79 -4.23 17.57
CA ALA A 12 8.07 -2.82 17.34
C ALA A 12 9.30 -2.64 16.45
N ALA A 13 10.37 -3.39 16.72
CA ALA A 13 11.59 -3.37 15.93
C ALA A 13 11.38 -3.82 14.48
N GLU A 14 10.52 -4.82 14.22
CA GLU A 14 10.13 -5.21 12.86
C GLU A 14 9.46 -4.06 12.09
N LYS A 15 8.78 -3.17 12.80
CA LYS A 15 7.98 -2.09 12.21
C LYS A 15 8.74 -0.78 12.07
N PHE A 16 9.52 -0.43 13.07
CA PHE A 16 10.19 0.86 13.20
C PHE A 16 11.73 0.77 13.06
N GLY A 17 12.27 -0.43 13.08
CA GLY A 17 13.71 -0.68 13.15
C GLY A 17 14.18 -0.97 14.58
N PRO A 18 15.48 -1.33 14.76
CA PRO A 18 16.06 -1.57 16.07
C PRO A 18 15.92 -0.33 16.96
N GLY A 19 15.81 -0.53 18.27
CA GLY A 19 15.61 0.54 19.24
C GLY A 19 14.69 0.12 20.39
N VAL A 20 14.46 1.03 21.33
CA VAL A 20 13.50 0.85 22.44
C VAL A 20 12.22 1.64 22.12
N TRP A 21 11.09 0.95 22.15
CA TRP A 21 9.82 1.51 21.70
C TRP A 21 8.77 1.51 22.81
N MET A 22 8.19 2.68 23.08
CA MET A 22 7.03 2.81 23.96
C MET A 22 5.76 2.55 23.18
N ALA A 23 5.11 1.41 23.44
CA ALA A 23 3.98 0.98 22.63
C ALA A 23 3.03 0.06 23.39
N THR A 24 1.79 -0.02 22.91
CA THR A 24 0.80 -1.04 23.25
C THR A 24 0.58 -1.95 22.04
N GLU A 25 -0.04 -3.12 22.23
CA GLU A 25 -0.41 -4.00 21.08
C GLU A 25 -1.27 -3.27 20.05
N LYS A 26 -2.24 -2.49 20.53
CA LYS A 26 -3.13 -1.70 19.67
C LYS A 26 -2.35 -0.66 18.87
N SER A 27 -1.49 0.10 19.54
CA SER A 27 -0.73 1.17 18.87
C SER A 27 0.29 0.65 17.86
N ILE A 28 0.98 -0.47 18.15
CA ILE A 28 1.84 -1.15 17.16
C ILE A 28 1.01 -1.59 15.94
N ALA A 29 -0.15 -2.19 16.15
CA ALA A 29 -0.99 -2.66 15.04
C ALA A 29 -1.49 -1.51 14.14
N GLN A 30 -1.65 -0.31 14.68
CA GLN A 30 -2.15 0.87 13.97
C GLN A 30 -1.04 1.70 13.32
N ALA A 31 0.12 1.80 13.93
CA ALA A 31 1.21 2.66 13.47
C ALA A 31 1.70 2.28 12.05
N THR A 32 2.17 3.26 11.32
CA THR A 32 2.76 3.10 9.98
C THR A 32 4.13 2.43 10.08
N VAL A 33 4.41 1.54 9.14
CA VAL A 33 5.73 0.90 8.99
C VAL A 33 6.73 1.95 8.51
N ARG A 34 7.95 1.92 9.04
CA ARG A 34 9.03 2.89 8.77
C ARG A 34 9.25 3.18 7.28
N VAL A 35 9.30 2.16 6.43
CA VAL A 35 9.52 2.33 4.98
C VAL A 35 8.41 3.17 4.33
N VAL A 36 7.15 2.94 4.72
CA VAL A 36 6.00 3.72 4.21
C VAL A 36 6.02 5.14 4.76
N ALA A 37 6.32 5.31 6.05
CA ALA A 37 6.46 6.62 6.68
C ALA A 37 7.57 7.46 6.01
N ARG A 38 8.73 6.86 5.77
CA ARG A 38 9.86 7.49 5.07
C ARG A 38 9.49 7.92 3.65
N TYR A 39 8.79 7.07 2.92
CA TYR A 39 8.31 7.41 1.59
C TYR A 39 7.41 8.65 1.62
N LYS A 40 6.44 8.70 2.55
CA LYS A 40 5.55 9.87 2.69
C LYS A 40 6.30 11.11 3.14
N ALA A 41 7.20 10.97 4.11
CA ALA A 41 8.01 12.09 4.60
C ALA A 41 8.81 12.77 3.48
N ALA A 42 9.34 11.99 2.54
CA ALA A 42 10.10 12.50 1.39
C ALA A 42 9.23 13.31 0.39
N LEU A 43 7.91 13.27 0.49
CA LEU A 43 7.01 14.06 -0.35
C LEU A 43 6.73 15.46 0.21
N PHE A 44 7.15 15.75 1.44
CA PHE A 44 7.03 17.08 2.00
C PHE A 44 8.28 17.92 1.71
N GLY A 45 8.08 19.20 1.45
CA GLY A 45 9.15 20.19 1.35
C GLY A 45 9.79 20.52 2.72
N PRO A 46 10.75 21.43 2.80
CA PRO A 46 11.58 21.67 4.00
C PRO A 46 10.86 22.35 5.18
N GLY A 47 9.63 22.83 5.04
CA GLY A 47 8.89 23.54 6.09
C GLY A 47 8.46 22.67 7.27
N VAL A 48 7.78 23.27 8.25
CA VAL A 48 7.21 22.58 9.41
C VAL A 48 6.08 21.66 8.95
N VAL A 49 6.03 20.41 9.47
CA VAL A 49 4.92 19.48 9.28
C VAL A 49 4.23 19.22 10.61
N TYR A 50 2.92 19.35 10.62
CA TYR A 50 2.07 18.91 11.73
C TYR A 50 1.57 17.49 11.41
N ASP A 51 1.92 16.53 12.25
CA ASP A 51 1.44 15.14 12.17
C ASP A 51 0.24 14.98 13.10
N LEU A 52 -0.95 15.01 12.54
CA LEU A 52 -2.22 14.98 13.26
C LEU A 52 -2.71 13.54 13.46
N CYS A 53 -3.19 13.23 14.65
CA CYS A 53 -3.50 11.87 15.09
C CYS A 53 -2.26 10.97 14.98
N SER A 54 -1.13 11.48 15.49
CA SER A 54 0.21 10.89 15.30
C SER A 54 0.38 9.50 15.89
N GLY A 55 -0.56 9.06 16.74
CA GLY A 55 -0.42 7.81 17.45
C GLY A 55 0.87 7.79 18.27
N ILE A 56 1.61 6.70 18.25
CA ILE A 56 2.90 6.57 18.95
C ILE A 56 4.10 7.15 18.15
N GLY A 57 3.84 7.92 17.11
CA GLY A 57 4.86 8.65 16.34
C GLY A 57 5.46 7.91 15.15
N GLY A 58 4.78 6.88 14.61
CA GLY A 58 5.31 6.09 13.49
C GLY A 58 5.64 6.91 12.23
N ASP A 59 4.77 7.84 11.86
CA ASP A 59 5.01 8.80 10.77
C ASP A 59 5.87 9.97 11.24
N ALA A 60 5.62 10.50 12.46
CA ALA A 60 6.32 11.65 13.03
C ALA A 60 7.84 11.45 13.11
N MET A 61 8.34 10.22 13.36
CA MET A 61 9.76 9.91 13.38
C MET A 61 10.43 10.19 12.03
N GLU A 62 9.84 9.71 10.93
CA GLU A 62 10.41 9.92 9.60
C GLU A 62 10.20 11.37 9.11
N LEU A 63 9.09 12.01 9.50
CA LEU A 63 8.88 13.44 9.29
C LEU A 63 9.93 14.27 10.04
N GLY A 64 10.24 13.93 11.29
CA GLY A 64 11.27 14.59 12.08
C GLY A 64 12.69 14.44 11.54
N ARG A 65 12.98 13.34 10.84
CA ARG A 65 14.24 13.15 10.11
C ARG A 65 14.34 14.05 8.89
N ARG A 66 13.21 14.37 8.26
CA ARG A 66 13.16 15.31 7.15
C ARG A 66 13.35 16.76 7.60
N GLY A 67 12.76 17.15 8.75
CA GLY A 67 12.80 18.53 9.25
C GLY A 67 11.84 18.77 10.42
N PRO A 68 11.56 20.03 10.78
CA PRO A 68 10.73 20.38 11.93
C PRO A 68 9.35 19.71 11.86
N THR A 69 8.96 19.04 12.96
CA THR A 69 7.71 18.27 13.02
C THR A 69 7.04 18.43 14.37
N VAL A 70 5.71 18.64 14.36
CA VAL A 70 4.88 18.70 15.56
C VAL A 70 3.87 17.57 15.50
N ALA A 71 4.08 16.51 16.29
CA ALA A 71 3.18 15.39 16.42
C ALA A 71 2.06 15.70 17.41
N ILE A 72 0.80 15.50 17.02
CA ILE A 72 -0.37 15.80 17.84
C ILE A 72 -1.25 14.57 17.98
N ASP A 73 -1.56 14.20 19.22
CA ASP A 73 -2.56 13.19 19.52
C ASP A 73 -3.43 13.64 20.71
N CYS A 74 -4.73 13.35 20.69
CA CYS A 74 -5.65 13.74 21.74
C CYS A 74 -5.60 12.83 22.98
N ASP A 75 -5.06 11.62 22.85
CA ASP A 75 -4.88 10.69 23.97
C ASP A 75 -3.56 11.02 24.69
N PRO A 76 -3.60 11.43 25.98
CA PRO A 76 -2.41 11.84 26.72
C PRO A 76 -1.40 10.71 26.90
N GLN A 77 -1.83 9.45 26.96
CA GLN A 77 -0.92 8.32 27.08
C GLN A 77 -0.21 8.05 25.75
N ILE A 78 -0.94 8.15 24.66
CA ILE A 78 -0.40 7.97 23.30
C ILE A 78 0.57 9.11 22.97
N ALA A 79 0.19 10.37 23.24
CA ALA A 79 1.07 11.52 23.06
C ALA A 79 2.37 11.43 23.89
N ALA A 80 2.28 10.95 25.13
CA ALA A 80 3.46 10.69 25.97
C ALA A 80 4.36 9.58 25.40
N MET A 81 3.78 8.51 24.85
CA MET A 81 4.53 7.45 24.16
C MET A 81 5.20 8.01 22.89
N ALA A 82 4.51 8.83 22.11
CA ALA A 82 5.09 9.51 20.94
C ALA A 82 6.30 10.36 21.33
N GLY A 83 6.17 11.19 22.36
CA GLY A 83 7.26 12.02 22.86
C GLY A 83 8.49 11.20 23.29
N ALA A 84 8.27 10.09 24.02
CA ALA A 84 9.35 9.19 24.40
C ALA A 84 10.02 8.53 23.18
N ASN A 85 9.24 8.05 22.21
CA ASN A 85 9.76 7.43 21.00
C ASN A 85 10.57 8.40 20.15
N LEU A 86 10.09 9.64 19.97
CA LEU A 86 10.82 10.69 19.23
C LEU A 86 12.14 11.06 19.91
N SER A 87 12.16 11.13 21.24
CA SER A 87 13.38 11.40 21.99
C SER A 87 14.40 10.26 21.91
N LEU A 88 13.96 9.02 22.02
CA LEU A 88 14.82 7.83 21.90
C LEU A 88 15.36 7.67 20.49
N ASP A 89 14.53 7.89 19.44
CA ASP A 89 14.99 7.86 18.05
C ASP A 89 16.05 8.94 17.75
N ALA A 90 15.95 10.10 18.39
CA ALA A 90 16.97 11.14 18.28
C ALA A 90 18.30 10.71 18.89
N LEU A 91 18.27 10.10 20.10
CA LEU A 91 19.47 9.61 20.78
C LEU A 91 20.18 8.49 20.01
N ASP A 92 19.43 7.55 19.44
CA ASP A 92 20.00 6.45 18.64
C ASP A 92 20.70 6.96 17.38
N ARG A 93 20.23 8.05 16.78
CA ARG A 93 20.85 8.68 15.60
C ARG A 93 22.17 9.37 15.94
N ASP A 94 22.19 10.14 17.00
CA ASP A 94 23.42 10.84 17.46
C ASP A 94 24.55 9.87 17.76
N ALA A 95 24.22 8.62 18.16
CA ALA A 95 25.19 7.57 18.43
C ALA A 95 25.76 6.88 17.16
N LEU A 96 25.00 6.88 16.05
CA LEU A 96 25.33 6.08 14.86
C LEU A 96 25.90 6.90 13.69
N ASP A 97 25.50 8.15 13.50
CA ASP A 97 25.73 8.86 12.23
C ASP A 97 26.69 10.06 12.29
N HIS A 98 27.20 10.49 13.44
CA HIS A 98 28.02 11.71 13.56
C HIS A 98 27.41 12.97 12.90
N ASP A 99 26.14 12.94 12.48
CA ASP A 99 25.44 14.08 11.93
C ASP A 99 24.51 14.66 13.03
N PRO A 100 24.90 15.77 13.68
CA PRO A 100 24.19 16.32 14.82
C PRO A 100 22.97 17.16 14.39
N THR A 101 22.12 16.65 13.51
CA THR A 101 20.80 17.24 13.33
C THR A 101 19.91 16.80 14.49
N PRO A 102 19.65 17.70 15.49
CA PRO A 102 18.78 17.36 16.62
C PRO A 102 17.46 16.84 16.08
N GLY A 103 16.86 15.84 16.73
CA GLY A 103 15.54 15.34 16.39
C GLY A 103 14.55 16.50 16.36
N ASN A 104 14.17 16.95 15.18
CA ASN A 104 13.34 18.12 14.96
C ASN A 104 11.84 17.84 15.21
N ALA A 105 11.51 16.78 15.96
CA ALA A 105 10.13 16.40 16.22
C ALA A 105 9.78 16.53 17.71
N VAL A 106 8.63 17.14 18.00
CA VAL A 106 8.05 17.22 19.35
C VAL A 106 6.64 16.64 19.33
N ALA A 107 6.23 16.02 20.45
CA ALA A 107 4.86 15.54 20.62
C ALA A 107 4.07 16.41 21.58
N ILE A 108 2.81 16.68 21.24
CA ILE A 108 1.88 17.50 22.01
C ILE A 108 0.56 16.75 22.19
N CYS A 109 0.03 16.76 23.41
CA CYS A 109 -1.33 16.27 23.67
C CYS A 109 -2.33 17.41 23.40
N ALA A 110 -3.11 17.27 22.30
CA ALA A 110 -4.13 18.24 21.94
C ALA A 110 -5.16 17.65 20.97
N ASP A 111 -6.33 18.28 20.87
CA ASP A 111 -7.28 18.00 19.79
C ASP A 111 -6.79 18.66 18.50
N ALA A 112 -6.61 17.88 17.45
CA ALA A 112 -6.14 18.33 16.15
C ALA A 112 -7.13 19.29 15.46
N THR A 113 -8.44 19.16 15.73
CA THR A 113 -9.48 20.00 15.12
C THR A 113 -9.70 21.31 15.84
N GLY A 114 -9.37 21.37 17.12
CA GLY A 114 -9.51 22.56 17.97
C GLY A 114 -8.28 23.49 17.98
N ARG A 115 -7.21 23.12 17.26
CA ARG A 115 -5.96 23.88 17.25
C ARG A 115 -5.78 24.65 15.96
N GLU A 116 -5.41 25.92 16.09
CA GLU A 116 -4.97 26.72 14.94
C GLU A 116 -3.59 26.21 14.46
N ILE A 117 -3.54 25.80 13.20
CA ILE A 117 -2.31 25.39 12.52
C ILE A 117 -1.95 26.49 11.52
N PRO A 118 -0.71 27.02 11.55
CA PRO A 118 -0.28 28.05 10.59
C PRO A 118 -0.55 27.63 9.15
N GLN A 119 -1.03 28.55 8.31
CA GLN A 119 -1.44 28.24 6.94
C GLN A 119 -0.28 27.76 6.07
N GLU A 120 0.93 28.24 6.34
CA GLU A 120 2.17 27.85 5.67
C GLU A 120 2.70 26.46 6.10
N ALA A 121 2.23 25.93 7.21
CA ALA A 121 2.65 24.61 7.68
C ALA A 121 1.97 23.52 6.89
N ALA A 122 2.74 22.49 6.53
CA ALA A 122 2.20 21.29 5.92
C ALA A 122 1.57 20.37 6.98
N ILE A 123 0.66 19.48 6.55
CA ILE A 123 -0.02 18.54 7.46
C ILE A 123 0.10 17.11 6.94
N HIS A 124 0.42 16.21 7.85
CA HIS A 124 0.12 14.78 7.71
C HIS A 124 -1.06 14.44 8.62
N VAL A 125 -2.03 13.67 8.14
CA VAL A 125 -3.21 13.28 8.94
C VAL A 125 -3.43 11.78 8.84
N ASP A 126 -3.44 11.07 9.97
CA ASP A 126 -3.85 9.66 10.06
C ASP A 126 -5.11 9.52 10.94
N PRO A 127 -6.30 9.79 10.41
CA PRO A 127 -7.53 9.78 11.18
C PRO A 127 -7.80 8.43 11.84
N ASP A 128 -8.26 8.41 13.11
CA ASP A 128 -8.63 7.15 13.76
C ASP A 128 -9.85 6.51 13.05
N ARG A 129 -9.64 5.29 12.61
CA ARG A 129 -10.65 4.46 11.95
C ARG A 129 -11.35 3.50 12.90
N ARG A 130 -11.17 3.65 14.20
CA ARG A 130 -11.76 2.82 15.26
C ARG A 130 -12.30 3.68 16.41
N PRO A 131 -13.09 4.72 16.13
CA PRO A 131 -13.57 5.60 17.17
C PRO A 131 -14.31 4.79 18.26
N GLY A 132 -13.97 5.04 19.52
CA GLY A 132 -14.55 4.32 20.66
C GLY A 132 -14.17 2.84 20.76
N GLY A 133 -13.06 2.38 20.16
CA GLY A 133 -12.57 1.00 20.28
C GLY A 133 -13.33 -0.05 19.48
N LYS A 134 -14.20 0.37 18.57
CA LYS A 134 -15.02 -0.48 17.68
C LYS A 134 -14.17 -1.19 16.61
N SER A 135 -14.78 -2.05 15.81
CA SER A 135 -14.14 -2.67 14.64
C SER A 135 -13.66 -1.59 13.65
N ARG A 136 -12.59 -1.91 12.88
CA ARG A 136 -12.01 -1.00 11.89
C ARG A 136 -13.04 -0.58 10.84
N VAL A 137 -13.26 0.72 10.69
CA VAL A 137 -14.19 1.28 9.73
C VAL A 137 -13.45 1.64 8.43
N VAL A 138 -14.04 1.30 7.31
CA VAL A 138 -13.52 1.64 5.97
C VAL A 138 -14.05 2.99 5.50
N GLN A 139 -15.28 3.34 5.89
CA GLN A 139 -16.01 4.54 5.46
C GLN A 139 -15.40 5.81 6.04
N PRO A 140 -14.89 6.76 5.22
CA PRO A 140 -14.27 8.01 5.68
C PRO A 140 -15.18 8.91 6.53
N ALA A 141 -16.48 8.87 6.29
CA ALA A 141 -17.46 9.63 7.09
C ALA A 141 -17.50 9.25 8.59
N SER A 142 -16.94 8.07 8.95
CA SER A 142 -16.87 7.61 10.35
C SER A 142 -15.49 7.76 10.97
N TYR A 143 -14.57 8.46 10.32
CA TYR A 143 -13.24 8.72 10.86
C TYR A 143 -13.26 9.81 11.93
N GLN A 144 -12.23 9.88 12.76
CA GLN A 144 -11.96 10.98 13.69
C GLN A 144 -10.51 11.48 13.52
N PRO A 145 -10.31 12.75 13.11
CA PRO A 145 -11.35 13.71 12.68
C PRO A 145 -12.14 13.23 11.46
N SER A 146 -13.34 13.80 11.27
CA SER A 146 -14.19 13.47 10.11
C SER A 146 -13.53 13.91 8.80
N ILE A 147 -13.97 13.34 7.67
CA ILE A 147 -13.42 13.73 6.37
C ILE A 147 -13.74 15.19 6.04
N GLU A 148 -14.85 15.73 6.55
CA GLU A 148 -15.23 17.12 6.46
C GLU A 148 -14.27 18.03 7.25
N ASP A 149 -13.86 17.60 8.45
CA ASP A 149 -12.86 18.33 9.25
C ASP A 149 -11.50 18.32 8.55
N VAL A 150 -11.10 17.14 8.04
CA VAL A 150 -9.87 17.00 7.26
C VAL A 150 -9.90 17.92 6.03
N ALA A 151 -11.01 17.97 5.29
CA ALA A 151 -11.14 18.83 4.13
C ALA A 151 -10.98 20.32 4.48
N ARG A 152 -11.50 20.75 5.64
CA ARG A 152 -11.27 22.13 6.14
C ARG A 152 -9.81 22.39 6.49
N LEU A 153 -9.13 21.39 7.07
CA LEU A 153 -7.71 21.50 7.42
C LEU A 153 -6.80 21.63 6.19
N ILE A 154 -7.15 21.01 5.08
CA ILE A 154 -6.36 21.04 3.83
C ILE A 154 -6.84 22.10 2.82
N ASP A 155 -7.87 22.87 3.17
CA ASP A 155 -8.40 23.92 2.30
C ASP A 155 -7.36 25.02 2.01
N GLY A 156 -7.57 25.79 0.93
CA GLY A 156 -6.68 26.89 0.55
C GLY A 156 -5.35 26.44 -0.06
N GLY A 157 -5.26 25.22 -0.62
CA GLY A 157 -4.04 24.73 -1.30
C GLY A 157 -2.93 24.28 -0.35
N ARG A 158 -3.26 23.98 0.90
CA ARG A 158 -2.31 23.50 1.91
C ARG A 158 -1.60 22.22 1.44
N HIS A 159 -0.31 22.13 1.69
CA HIS A 159 0.47 20.91 1.44
C HIS A 159 0.10 19.86 2.48
N ALA A 160 -0.45 18.75 2.03
CA ALA A 160 -0.89 17.71 2.96
C ALA A 160 -0.81 16.29 2.39
N ILE A 161 -0.71 15.32 3.31
CA ILE A 161 -0.95 13.91 3.03
C ILE A 161 -1.97 13.40 4.03
N VAL A 162 -3.11 12.91 3.52
CA VAL A 162 -4.18 12.33 4.34
C VAL A 162 -4.20 10.82 4.14
N LYS A 163 -4.03 10.07 5.22
CA LYS A 163 -4.07 8.61 5.20
C LYS A 163 -5.50 8.11 5.25
N LEU A 164 -5.84 7.24 4.33
CA LEU A 164 -7.14 6.60 4.21
C LEU A 164 -7.00 5.08 4.24
N ALA A 165 -8.11 4.38 4.50
CA ALA A 165 -8.13 2.93 4.32
C ALA A 165 -7.90 2.58 2.84
N PRO A 166 -7.19 1.48 2.52
CA PRO A 166 -6.99 1.06 1.12
C PRO A 166 -8.29 0.89 0.34
N ALA A 167 -9.38 0.50 1.02
CA ALA A 167 -10.70 0.28 0.44
C ALA A 167 -11.67 1.48 0.63
N ALA A 168 -11.18 2.64 1.08
CA ALA A 168 -12.00 3.85 1.19
C ALA A 168 -12.45 4.33 -0.19
N GLN A 169 -13.73 4.63 -0.32
CA GLN A 169 -14.37 5.10 -1.55
C GLN A 169 -15.00 6.47 -1.29
N LEU A 170 -14.21 7.54 -1.50
CA LEU A 170 -14.66 8.92 -1.27
C LEU A 170 -15.92 9.25 -2.08
N GLU A 171 -16.00 8.77 -3.32
CA GLU A 171 -17.13 8.99 -4.23
C GLU A 171 -18.45 8.44 -3.69
N ARG A 172 -18.37 7.38 -2.91
CA ARG A 172 -19.55 6.69 -2.35
C ARG A 172 -19.90 7.19 -0.95
N ASP A 173 -18.87 7.53 -0.19
CA ASP A 173 -18.99 7.66 1.26
C ASP A 173 -19.12 9.12 1.72
N CYS A 174 -19.00 10.09 0.80
CA CYS A 174 -19.02 11.53 1.10
C CYS A 174 -20.03 12.28 0.23
N GLY A 175 -20.45 13.47 0.67
CA GLY A 175 -21.34 14.35 -0.11
C GLY A 175 -20.68 14.87 -1.40
N ALA A 176 -21.46 15.00 -2.47
CA ALA A 176 -20.96 15.30 -3.83
C ALA A 176 -20.05 16.53 -3.92
N GLY A 177 -20.38 17.63 -3.26
CA GLY A 177 -19.58 18.89 -3.32
C GLY A 177 -18.22 18.74 -2.64
N LEU A 178 -18.14 18.02 -1.52
CA LEU A 178 -16.90 17.75 -0.80
C LEU A 178 -16.03 16.75 -1.58
N VAL A 179 -16.65 15.67 -2.06
CA VAL A 179 -15.98 14.65 -2.87
C VAL A 179 -15.33 15.26 -4.11
N HIS A 180 -16.06 16.12 -4.82
CA HIS A 180 -15.52 16.77 -6.00
C HIS A 180 -14.21 17.50 -5.68
N ARG A 181 -14.18 18.36 -4.65
CA ARG A 181 -12.95 19.07 -4.25
C ARG A 181 -11.83 18.11 -3.83
N LEU A 182 -12.13 17.14 -2.97
CA LEU A 182 -11.12 16.18 -2.48
C LEU A 182 -10.51 15.32 -3.60
N ILE A 183 -11.27 15.03 -4.65
CA ILE A 183 -10.80 14.16 -5.73
C ILE A 183 -10.21 14.94 -6.89
N SER A 184 -10.85 16.03 -7.35
CA SER A 184 -10.42 16.75 -8.54
C SER A 184 -9.19 17.64 -8.29
N GLU A 185 -9.04 18.16 -7.08
CA GLU A 185 -7.92 19.05 -6.71
C GLU A 185 -6.72 18.32 -6.14
N ASN A 186 -6.87 17.04 -5.79
CA ASN A 186 -5.86 16.24 -5.12
C ASN A 186 -5.59 14.93 -5.85
N HIS A 187 -4.48 14.25 -5.52
CA HIS A 187 -4.12 12.98 -6.12
C HIS A 187 -4.32 11.82 -5.14
N ARG A 188 -4.89 10.72 -5.62
CA ARG A 188 -5.06 9.50 -4.80
C ARG A 188 -3.99 8.47 -5.11
N GLN A 189 -3.26 8.05 -4.10
CA GLN A 189 -2.17 7.10 -4.22
C GLN A 189 -2.36 5.90 -3.30
N TRP A 190 -2.28 4.69 -3.83
CA TRP A 190 -2.29 3.46 -3.06
C TRP A 190 -0.87 2.94 -2.90
N ILE A 191 -0.51 2.58 -1.67
CA ILE A 191 0.85 2.17 -1.31
C ILE A 191 0.83 0.72 -0.85
N SER A 192 1.66 -0.12 -1.48
CA SER A 192 1.95 -1.48 -1.04
C SER A 192 3.39 -1.60 -0.54
N LEU A 193 3.60 -2.52 0.40
CA LEU A 193 4.91 -2.93 0.89
C LEU A 193 4.97 -4.46 0.87
N ASP A 194 5.98 -5.01 0.19
CA ASP A 194 6.22 -6.44 0.08
C ASP A 194 4.97 -7.24 -0.36
N GLY A 195 4.24 -6.70 -1.35
CA GLY A 195 3.05 -7.34 -1.92
C GLY A 195 1.80 -7.28 -1.05
N SER A 196 1.75 -6.39 -0.06
CA SER A 196 0.56 -6.13 0.75
C SER A 196 0.21 -4.64 0.72
N VAL A 197 -1.01 -4.28 0.30
CA VAL A 197 -1.46 -2.89 0.34
C VAL A 197 -1.57 -2.40 1.79
N ARG A 198 -0.98 -1.25 2.07
CA ARG A 198 -0.90 -0.67 3.42
C ARG A 198 -1.94 0.41 3.63
N GLU A 199 -2.00 1.36 2.73
CA GLU A 199 -2.86 2.54 2.84
C GLU A 199 -3.19 3.13 1.48
N GLN A 200 -4.19 3.97 1.44
CA GLN A 200 -4.42 4.97 0.43
C GLN A 200 -4.00 6.32 1.02
N ALA A 201 -3.27 7.12 0.27
CA ALA A 201 -2.89 8.48 0.62
C ALA A 201 -3.58 9.46 -0.33
N LEU A 202 -4.17 10.53 0.21
CA LEU A 202 -4.59 11.69 -0.55
C LEU A 202 -3.45 12.70 -0.49
N LEU A 203 -2.86 13.01 -1.63
CA LEU A 203 -1.75 13.96 -1.77
C LEU A 203 -2.30 15.32 -2.18
N CYS A 204 -1.94 16.38 -1.44
CA CYS A 204 -2.45 17.75 -1.61
C CYS A 204 -1.31 18.74 -1.78
N GLY A 205 -1.54 19.78 -2.58
CA GLY A 205 -0.56 20.84 -2.83
C GLY A 205 0.76 20.29 -3.37
N ASN A 206 1.89 20.83 -2.94
CA ASN A 206 3.22 20.45 -3.45
C ASN A 206 3.59 18.97 -3.22
N CYS A 207 2.85 18.22 -2.37
CA CYS A 207 3.06 16.77 -2.25
C CYS A 207 2.69 16.03 -3.55
N ILE A 208 1.84 16.60 -4.39
CA ILE A 208 1.49 16.08 -5.72
C ILE A 208 2.70 16.19 -6.66
N ASP A 209 3.32 17.38 -6.72
CA ASP A 209 4.50 17.64 -7.56
C ASP A 209 5.69 16.80 -7.10
N ALA A 210 5.94 16.73 -5.77
CA ALA A 210 6.99 15.91 -5.19
C ALA A 210 6.82 14.41 -5.49
N ALA A 211 5.58 13.95 -5.62
CA ALA A 211 5.27 12.59 -6.06
C ALA A 211 5.38 12.43 -7.59
N GLY A 212 5.52 13.53 -8.37
CA GLY A 212 5.56 13.53 -9.83
C GLY A 212 4.25 12.99 -10.44
N VAL A 213 3.10 13.44 -9.92
CA VAL A 213 1.75 13.04 -10.35
C VAL A 213 0.87 14.27 -10.56
N THR A 214 -0.37 14.11 -11.01
CA THR A 214 -1.27 15.22 -11.35
C THR A 214 -2.52 15.22 -10.46
N PRO A 215 -3.11 16.40 -10.16
CA PRO A 215 -4.41 16.49 -9.51
C PRO A 215 -5.49 15.69 -10.25
N GLY A 216 -6.46 15.15 -9.53
CA GLY A 216 -7.54 14.33 -10.08
C GLY A 216 -7.14 12.92 -10.50
N GLY A 217 -5.85 12.64 -10.59
CA GLY A 217 -5.30 11.36 -11.00
C GLY A 217 -5.28 10.30 -9.90
N ARG A 218 -4.82 9.10 -10.30
CA ARG A 218 -4.62 7.96 -9.41
C ARG A 218 -3.25 7.33 -9.63
N SER A 219 -2.64 6.82 -8.57
CA SER A 219 -1.41 6.03 -8.70
C SER A 219 -1.36 4.86 -7.74
N ALA A 220 -0.57 3.86 -8.11
CA ALA A 220 -0.16 2.76 -7.25
C ALA A 220 1.35 2.81 -7.09
N VAL A 221 1.82 2.70 -5.85
CA VAL A 221 3.24 2.63 -5.50
C VAL A 221 3.51 1.34 -4.77
N ARG A 222 4.50 0.61 -5.24
CA ARG A 222 5.06 -0.54 -4.55
C ARG A 222 6.38 -0.15 -3.92
N LEU A 223 6.50 -0.41 -2.63
CA LEU A 223 7.72 -0.24 -1.87
C LEU A 223 8.31 -1.61 -1.51
N TRP A 224 9.63 -1.67 -1.36
CA TRP A 224 10.35 -2.81 -0.82
C TRP A 224 11.06 -2.41 0.48
N ALA A 225 11.36 -3.39 1.31
CA ALA A 225 12.05 -3.17 2.58
C ALA A 225 13.43 -2.51 2.40
N ASP A 226 14.08 -2.69 1.26
CA ASP A 226 15.36 -2.07 0.90
C ASP A 226 15.25 -0.60 0.42
N GLY A 227 14.05 -0.03 0.40
CA GLY A 227 13.78 1.35 0.00
C GLY A 227 13.55 1.55 -1.50
N ARG A 228 13.69 0.52 -2.33
CA ARG A 228 13.28 0.60 -3.74
C ARG A 228 11.79 0.90 -3.84
N ARG A 229 11.42 1.62 -4.90
CA ARG A 229 10.02 1.97 -5.19
C ARG A 229 9.74 1.90 -6.68
N GLU A 230 8.52 1.50 -7.01
CA GLU A 230 7.98 1.52 -8.36
C GLU A 230 6.60 2.13 -8.36
N ARG A 231 6.24 2.88 -9.40
CA ARG A 231 4.96 3.57 -9.49
C ARG A 231 4.35 3.40 -10.89
N PHE A 232 3.03 3.25 -10.90
CA PHE A 232 2.19 3.43 -12.08
C PHE A 232 1.15 4.50 -11.76
N SER A 233 0.96 5.48 -12.64
CA SER A 233 0.02 6.59 -12.45
C SER A 233 -0.76 6.87 -13.73
N ILE A 234 -1.98 7.36 -13.54
CA ILE A 234 -2.85 7.91 -14.59
C ILE A 234 -3.28 9.32 -14.19
N ASP A 235 -3.55 10.16 -15.17
CA ASP A 235 -4.06 11.50 -14.95
C ASP A 235 -5.59 11.54 -14.72
N ALA A 236 -6.16 12.74 -14.56
CA ALA A 236 -7.58 12.94 -14.32
C ALA A 236 -8.46 12.50 -15.52
N GLY A 237 -8.00 12.72 -16.74
CA GLY A 237 -8.70 12.32 -17.97
C GLY A 237 -8.79 10.80 -18.07
N GLU A 238 -7.68 10.11 -17.89
CA GLU A 238 -7.61 8.65 -17.86
C GLU A 238 -8.43 8.07 -16.70
N ALA A 239 -8.39 8.72 -15.52
CA ALA A 239 -9.15 8.28 -14.36
C ALA A 239 -10.67 8.34 -14.58
N SER A 240 -11.16 9.31 -15.33
CA SER A 240 -12.58 9.40 -15.71
C SER A 240 -13.01 8.34 -16.72
N GLY A 241 -12.09 7.83 -17.54
CA GLY A 241 -12.30 6.79 -18.54
C GLY A 241 -12.17 5.35 -18.04
N LEU A 242 -11.84 5.12 -16.77
CA LEU A 242 -11.56 3.76 -16.24
C LEU A 242 -12.71 2.77 -16.44
N VAL A 243 -13.96 3.20 -16.28
CA VAL A 243 -15.12 2.32 -16.45
C VAL A 243 -15.26 1.81 -17.89
N GLU A 244 -14.99 2.68 -18.85
CA GLU A 244 -15.04 2.31 -20.28
C GLU A 244 -13.86 1.42 -20.65
N LEU A 245 -12.67 1.73 -20.12
CA LEU A 245 -11.48 0.91 -20.30
C LEU A 245 -11.69 -0.51 -19.73
N ASP A 246 -12.31 -0.63 -18.55
CA ASP A 246 -12.63 -1.92 -17.94
C ASP A 246 -13.56 -2.76 -18.82
N ARG A 247 -14.50 -2.12 -19.54
CA ARG A 247 -15.43 -2.78 -20.47
C ARG A 247 -14.77 -3.19 -21.78
N SER A 248 -13.82 -2.40 -22.27
CA SER A 248 -13.11 -2.61 -23.52
C SER A 248 -11.92 -3.55 -23.43
N LEU A 249 -11.54 -3.98 -22.21
CA LEU A 249 -10.38 -4.81 -21.98
C LEU A 249 -10.47 -6.15 -22.71
N SER A 250 -9.48 -6.44 -23.56
CA SER A 250 -9.41 -7.69 -24.32
C SER A 250 -9.37 -8.90 -23.37
N ALA A 251 -10.34 -9.80 -23.53
CA ALA A 251 -10.43 -11.03 -22.76
C ALA A 251 -10.14 -12.26 -23.62
N VAL A 252 -9.53 -13.26 -23.01
CA VAL A 252 -9.22 -14.55 -23.65
C VAL A 252 -9.93 -15.69 -22.92
N SER A 253 -10.08 -16.83 -23.61
CA SER A 253 -10.68 -18.06 -23.09
C SER A 253 -9.67 -19.16 -22.76
N GLU A 254 -8.38 -18.88 -22.98
CA GLU A 254 -7.28 -19.78 -22.67
C GLU A 254 -6.22 -19.07 -21.83
N VAL A 255 -5.55 -19.80 -20.94
CA VAL A 255 -4.48 -19.23 -20.12
C VAL A 255 -3.22 -19.11 -20.97
N PRO A 256 -2.67 -17.89 -21.13
CA PRO A 256 -1.45 -17.67 -21.90
C PRO A 256 -0.20 -18.30 -21.26
N LEU A 257 0.93 -18.28 -21.99
CA LEU A 257 2.21 -18.82 -21.53
C LEU A 257 2.69 -18.18 -20.21
N TYR A 258 2.43 -16.88 -20.04
CA TYR A 258 2.74 -16.17 -18.79
C TYR A 258 1.49 -15.65 -18.13
N LEU A 259 1.31 -16.03 -16.87
CA LEU A 259 0.30 -15.51 -15.96
C LEU A 259 0.86 -14.30 -15.19
N ILE A 260 0.02 -13.28 -15.03
CA ILE A 260 0.38 -12.03 -14.37
C ILE A 260 -0.60 -11.74 -13.24
N ASP A 261 -0.06 -11.59 -12.03
CA ASP A 261 -0.78 -11.11 -10.86
C ASP A 261 -0.27 -9.70 -10.51
N VAL A 262 -1.07 -8.68 -10.79
CA VAL A 262 -0.71 -7.28 -10.54
C VAL A 262 -0.62 -6.99 -9.04
N ASP A 263 0.21 -6.03 -8.68
CA ASP A 263 0.42 -5.64 -7.29
C ASP A 263 -0.91 -5.26 -6.59
N PRO A 264 -1.07 -5.56 -5.30
CA PRO A 264 -2.28 -5.21 -4.56
C PRO A 264 -2.61 -3.71 -4.57
N ALA A 265 -1.61 -2.81 -4.63
CA ALA A 265 -1.86 -1.37 -4.75
C ALA A 265 -2.50 -1.02 -6.10
N VAL A 266 -2.04 -1.64 -7.20
CA VAL A 266 -2.63 -1.46 -8.53
C VAL A 266 -4.10 -1.86 -8.55
N ARG A 267 -4.43 -3.01 -7.94
CA ARG A 267 -5.82 -3.47 -7.83
C ARG A 267 -6.67 -2.55 -6.95
N ALA A 268 -6.14 -2.16 -5.80
CA ALA A 268 -6.86 -1.29 -4.87
C ALA A 268 -7.12 0.11 -5.46
N ALA A 269 -6.21 0.60 -6.31
CA ALA A 269 -6.36 1.84 -7.05
C ALA A 269 -7.35 1.75 -8.23
N GLY A 270 -7.79 0.54 -8.61
CA GLY A 270 -8.61 0.31 -9.81
C GLY A 270 -7.82 0.46 -11.11
N LEU A 271 -6.51 0.29 -11.08
CA LEU A 271 -5.60 0.54 -12.22
C LEU A 271 -5.23 -0.72 -12.99
N SER A 272 -5.88 -1.86 -12.71
CA SER A 272 -5.52 -3.14 -13.33
C SER A 272 -5.64 -3.13 -14.85
N SER A 273 -6.72 -2.55 -15.37
CA SER A 273 -6.94 -2.44 -16.82
C SER A 273 -5.98 -1.45 -17.49
N SER A 274 -5.71 -0.32 -16.82
CA SER A 274 -4.78 0.69 -17.35
C SER A 274 -3.38 0.13 -17.50
N ILE A 275 -2.85 -0.54 -16.47
CA ILE A 275 -1.51 -1.15 -16.54
C ILE A 275 -1.47 -2.31 -17.55
N ALA A 276 -2.55 -3.11 -17.64
CA ALA A 276 -2.65 -4.20 -18.60
C ALA A 276 -2.64 -3.67 -20.04
N THR A 277 -3.42 -2.62 -20.33
CA THR A 277 -3.45 -1.97 -21.65
C THR A 277 -2.09 -1.36 -21.99
N ALA A 278 -1.48 -0.62 -21.06
CA ALA A 278 -0.16 -0.01 -21.27
C ALA A 278 0.95 -1.04 -21.57
N ARG A 279 0.79 -2.28 -21.08
CA ARG A 279 1.76 -3.36 -21.26
C ARG A 279 1.36 -4.44 -22.24
N GLY A 280 0.22 -4.28 -22.92
CA GLY A 280 -0.28 -5.25 -23.91
C GLY A 280 -0.69 -6.60 -23.31
N TRP A 281 -1.13 -6.61 -22.04
CA TRP A 281 -1.62 -7.84 -21.40
C TRP A 281 -3.10 -8.08 -21.68
N VAL A 282 -3.49 -9.34 -21.76
CA VAL A 282 -4.87 -9.77 -21.94
C VAL A 282 -5.50 -10.16 -20.60
N SER A 283 -6.80 -9.97 -20.45
CA SER A 283 -7.52 -10.32 -19.24
C SER A 283 -8.01 -11.76 -19.24
N LEU A 284 -7.88 -12.43 -18.10
CA LEU A 284 -8.40 -13.77 -17.85
C LEU A 284 -9.68 -13.76 -17.00
N GLY A 285 -10.47 -12.71 -17.04
CA GLY A 285 -11.72 -12.65 -16.28
C GLY A 285 -12.15 -11.24 -15.86
N GLY A 286 -11.84 -10.25 -16.68
CA GLY A 286 -12.15 -8.84 -16.43
C GLY A 286 -11.12 -8.14 -15.54
N PRO A 287 -11.38 -6.89 -15.13
CA PRO A 287 -10.40 -6.03 -14.45
C PRO A 287 -9.99 -6.54 -13.07
N SER A 288 -10.84 -7.30 -12.40
CA SER A 288 -10.53 -7.92 -11.10
C SER A 288 -9.88 -9.30 -11.21
N GLY A 289 -9.73 -9.83 -12.43
CA GLY A 289 -9.14 -11.14 -12.73
C GLY A 289 -7.62 -11.16 -12.63
N PHE A 290 -7.04 -12.23 -13.20
CA PHE A 290 -5.63 -12.29 -13.55
C PHE A 290 -5.43 -11.78 -14.98
N PHE A 291 -4.19 -11.51 -15.33
CA PHE A 291 -3.79 -11.15 -16.68
C PHE A 291 -2.78 -12.15 -17.22
N GLY A 292 -2.48 -12.04 -18.51
CA GLY A 292 -1.46 -12.87 -19.12
C GLY A 292 -0.95 -12.31 -20.45
N CYS A 293 0.12 -12.93 -20.95
CA CYS A 293 0.72 -12.60 -22.24
C CYS A 293 1.43 -13.82 -22.85
N GLY A 294 1.69 -13.76 -24.14
CA GLY A 294 2.39 -14.85 -24.87
C GLY A 294 3.90 -14.83 -24.71
N GLU A 295 4.48 -13.70 -24.32
CA GLU A 295 5.92 -13.53 -24.16
C GLU A 295 6.25 -13.04 -22.74
N LEU A 296 7.48 -13.31 -22.28
CA LEU A 296 7.92 -12.84 -20.96
C LEU A 296 7.98 -11.30 -20.95
N PRO A 297 7.20 -10.62 -20.06
CA PRO A 297 7.24 -9.16 -20.01
C PRO A 297 8.63 -8.64 -19.64
N SER A 298 9.10 -7.65 -20.39
CA SER A 298 10.34 -6.93 -20.10
C SER A 298 10.22 -6.09 -18.82
N ASP A 299 9.04 -5.46 -18.58
CA ASP A 299 8.71 -4.76 -17.35
C ASP A 299 7.81 -5.63 -16.48
N GLN A 300 8.37 -6.09 -15.35
CA GLN A 300 7.67 -6.88 -14.33
C GLN A 300 7.41 -6.07 -13.05
N SER A 301 7.72 -4.77 -13.08
CA SER A 301 7.41 -3.87 -11.96
C SER A 301 5.90 -3.88 -11.67
N LEU A 302 5.50 -3.69 -10.43
CA LEU A 302 4.09 -3.71 -10.00
C LEU A 302 3.32 -4.99 -10.39
N SER A 303 4.02 -6.09 -10.64
CA SER A 303 3.41 -7.38 -10.94
C SER A 303 4.27 -8.55 -10.46
N GLN A 304 3.67 -9.72 -10.41
CA GLN A 304 4.36 -11.01 -10.31
C GLN A 304 4.04 -11.80 -11.57
N VAL A 305 5.07 -12.31 -12.24
CA VAL A 305 4.94 -13.06 -13.48
C VAL A 305 5.24 -14.54 -13.22
N PHE A 306 4.44 -15.39 -13.82
CA PHE A 306 4.54 -16.84 -13.65
C PHE A 306 4.45 -17.52 -15.01
N GLU A 307 5.40 -18.41 -15.30
CA GLU A 307 5.32 -19.30 -16.45
C GLU A 307 4.21 -20.32 -16.21
N THR A 308 3.25 -20.42 -17.10
CA THR A 308 2.13 -21.37 -17.02
C THR A 308 2.62 -22.77 -17.38
N ILE A 309 2.57 -23.69 -16.44
CA ILE A 309 3.00 -25.09 -16.68
C ILE A 309 1.82 -26.04 -16.81
N TRP A 310 0.63 -25.62 -16.42
CA TRP A 310 -0.62 -26.36 -16.58
C TRP A 310 -1.81 -25.39 -16.48
N SER A 311 -2.86 -25.66 -17.24
CA SER A 311 -4.15 -25.00 -17.11
C SER A 311 -5.32 -25.96 -17.41
N GLY A 312 -6.50 -25.63 -16.88
CA GLY A 312 -7.70 -26.43 -17.09
C GLY A 312 -8.86 -26.03 -16.17
N PRO A 313 -9.92 -26.83 -16.09
CA PRO A 313 -11.03 -26.58 -15.17
C PRO A 313 -10.57 -26.55 -13.70
N ALA A 314 -11.25 -25.75 -12.87
CA ALA A 314 -10.99 -25.66 -11.44
C ALA A 314 -11.51 -26.91 -10.69
N ASP A 315 -10.87 -28.05 -10.88
CA ASP A 315 -11.15 -29.31 -10.23
C ASP A 315 -10.00 -29.72 -9.30
N LEU A 316 -10.27 -29.72 -8.00
CA LEU A 316 -9.27 -29.99 -6.97
C LEU A 316 -8.65 -31.38 -7.12
N LYS A 317 -9.45 -32.42 -7.47
CA LYS A 317 -8.94 -33.80 -7.59
C LYS A 317 -8.03 -33.94 -8.80
N ARG A 318 -8.39 -33.35 -9.93
CA ARG A 318 -7.60 -33.35 -11.16
C ARG A 318 -6.27 -32.60 -10.96
N ILE A 319 -6.32 -31.41 -10.37
CA ILE A 319 -5.13 -30.60 -10.09
C ILE A 319 -4.20 -31.34 -9.11
N LYS A 320 -4.76 -31.88 -8.03
CA LYS A 320 -3.99 -32.64 -7.03
C LYS A 320 -3.27 -33.85 -7.65
N ARG A 321 -3.93 -34.58 -8.54
CA ARG A 321 -3.32 -35.71 -9.26
C ARG A 321 -2.13 -35.21 -10.08
N TRP A 322 -2.33 -34.14 -10.87
CA TRP A 322 -1.29 -33.59 -11.73
C TRP A 322 -0.09 -33.10 -10.92
N VAL A 323 -0.34 -32.38 -9.82
CA VAL A 323 0.68 -31.87 -8.87
C VAL A 323 1.53 -33.04 -8.33
N ARG A 324 0.89 -34.13 -7.91
CA ARG A 324 1.58 -35.30 -7.41
C ARG A 324 2.41 -36.00 -8.50
N ASP A 325 1.80 -36.23 -9.66
CA ASP A 325 2.40 -36.99 -10.75
C ASP A 325 3.61 -36.27 -11.40
N ASN A 326 3.70 -34.94 -11.20
CA ASN A 326 4.81 -34.10 -11.67
C ASN A 326 5.76 -33.63 -10.53
N SER A 327 5.69 -34.22 -9.36
CA SER A 327 6.55 -33.89 -8.20
C SER A 327 6.56 -32.39 -7.89
N LEU A 328 5.38 -31.78 -7.78
CA LEU A 328 5.21 -30.34 -7.51
C LEU A 328 4.75 -30.11 -6.09
N TRP A 329 5.06 -28.91 -5.56
CA TRP A 329 4.56 -28.40 -4.31
C TRP A 329 3.85 -27.07 -4.52
N VAL A 330 2.57 -27.00 -4.18
CA VAL A 330 1.80 -25.75 -4.27
C VAL A 330 2.13 -24.85 -3.07
N GLU A 331 2.85 -23.76 -3.32
CA GLU A 331 3.21 -22.78 -2.29
C GLU A 331 2.00 -22.04 -1.76
N THR A 332 1.09 -21.63 -2.63
CA THR A 332 -0.13 -20.89 -2.28
C THR A 332 -1.15 -21.02 -3.40
N VAL A 333 -2.41 -20.77 -3.06
CA VAL A 333 -3.49 -20.63 -4.03
C VAL A 333 -3.93 -19.17 -4.06
N LYS A 334 -3.91 -18.58 -5.25
CA LYS A 334 -4.43 -17.23 -5.50
C LYS A 334 -5.80 -17.32 -6.15
N VAL A 335 -6.76 -16.56 -5.65
CA VAL A 335 -8.16 -16.67 -6.09
C VAL A 335 -8.66 -15.32 -6.58
N ARG A 336 -9.36 -15.31 -7.74
CA ARG A 336 -10.00 -14.12 -8.31
C ARG A 336 -11.40 -14.47 -8.84
N GLY A 337 -12.44 -13.78 -8.30
CA GLY A 337 -13.81 -13.85 -8.81
C GLY A 337 -14.54 -15.19 -8.66
N THR A 338 -14.01 -16.18 -7.94
CA THR A 338 -14.62 -17.53 -7.85
C THR A 338 -15.34 -17.81 -6.53
N GLY A 339 -15.11 -17.02 -5.47
CA GLY A 339 -15.64 -17.26 -4.13
C GLY A 339 -15.01 -18.47 -3.40
N GLN A 340 -13.97 -19.09 -3.97
CA GLN A 340 -13.26 -20.20 -3.34
C GLN A 340 -12.35 -19.69 -2.20
N ASP A 341 -12.23 -20.49 -1.13
CA ASP A 341 -11.30 -20.21 -0.04
C ASP A 341 -9.88 -20.68 -0.40
N PRO A 342 -8.89 -19.77 -0.55
CA PRO A 342 -7.53 -20.13 -0.90
C PRO A 342 -6.85 -21.03 0.13
N ALA A 343 -7.20 -20.93 1.42
CA ALA A 343 -6.60 -21.75 2.47
C ALA A 343 -7.08 -23.21 2.38
N VAL A 344 -8.37 -23.41 2.13
CA VAL A 344 -8.96 -24.74 1.91
C VAL A 344 -8.34 -25.42 0.70
N TRP A 345 -8.21 -24.70 -0.41
CA TRP A 345 -7.58 -25.21 -1.63
C TRP A 345 -6.10 -25.53 -1.43
N THR A 346 -5.35 -24.65 -0.78
CA THR A 346 -3.93 -24.88 -0.48
C THR A 346 -3.74 -26.15 0.36
N LYS A 347 -4.54 -26.31 1.43
CA LYS A 347 -4.52 -27.51 2.27
C LYS A 347 -4.86 -28.77 1.46
N GLY A 348 -5.90 -28.72 0.62
CA GLY A 348 -6.34 -29.80 -0.23
C GLY A 348 -5.28 -30.26 -1.22
N LEU A 349 -4.62 -29.31 -1.90
CA LEU A 349 -3.57 -29.59 -2.90
C LEU A 349 -2.28 -30.13 -2.28
N ARG A 350 -1.96 -29.74 -1.04
CA ARG A 350 -0.77 -30.22 -0.31
C ARG A 350 -0.95 -31.58 0.37
N SER A 351 -2.18 -31.99 0.64
CA SER A 351 -2.50 -33.17 1.41
C SER A 351 -1.89 -34.47 0.78
N GLY A 352 -1.02 -35.12 1.52
CA GLY A 352 -0.35 -36.38 1.07
C GLY A 352 0.72 -36.16 -0.01
N ILE A 353 1.21 -34.92 -0.20
CA ILE A 353 2.31 -34.60 -1.13
C ILE A 353 3.52 -34.14 -0.32
N PRO A 354 4.70 -34.76 -0.43
CA PRO A 354 5.90 -34.32 0.26
C PRO A 354 6.45 -33.03 -0.38
N ARG A 355 6.99 -32.13 0.46
CA ARG A 355 7.65 -30.91 -0.02
C ARG A 355 9.08 -31.15 -0.50
N THR A 356 9.77 -32.12 0.10
CA THR A 356 11.18 -32.41 -0.16
C THR A 356 11.37 -32.89 -1.60
N GLY A 357 12.25 -32.21 -2.34
CA GLY A 357 12.56 -32.55 -3.74
C GLY A 357 11.51 -32.10 -4.76
N ALA A 358 10.41 -31.45 -4.32
CA ALA A 358 9.37 -30.97 -5.22
C ALA A 358 9.67 -29.57 -5.76
N SER A 359 9.35 -29.32 -7.02
CA SER A 359 9.38 -27.98 -7.61
C SER A 359 8.22 -27.13 -7.10
N VAL A 360 8.50 -25.89 -6.70
CA VAL A 360 7.51 -24.99 -6.11
C VAL A 360 6.69 -24.30 -7.19
N VAL A 361 5.37 -24.30 -7.04
CA VAL A 361 4.42 -23.64 -7.95
C VAL A 361 3.35 -22.88 -7.18
N VAL A 362 2.70 -21.93 -7.86
CA VAL A 362 1.52 -21.21 -7.38
C VAL A 362 0.31 -21.71 -8.18
N CYS A 363 -0.80 -21.97 -7.49
CA CYS A 363 -2.06 -22.30 -8.13
C CYS A 363 -2.93 -21.03 -8.24
N PHE A 364 -3.49 -20.81 -9.41
CA PHE A 364 -4.39 -19.71 -9.71
C PHE A 364 -5.80 -20.23 -9.96
N LEU A 365 -6.79 -19.67 -9.30
CA LEU A 365 -8.20 -19.95 -9.53
C LEU A 365 -8.88 -18.67 -9.99
N GLY A 366 -9.39 -18.66 -11.21
CA GLY A 366 -10.04 -17.53 -11.80
C GLY A 366 -11.40 -17.89 -12.38
N ARG A 367 -12.13 -16.86 -12.80
CA ARG A 367 -13.41 -17.00 -13.52
C ARG A 367 -13.29 -16.27 -14.86
N TRP A 368 -13.59 -16.97 -15.94
CA TRP A 368 -13.69 -16.37 -17.27
C TRP A 368 -14.86 -15.39 -17.34
N SER A 369 -14.83 -14.48 -18.29
CA SER A 369 -15.93 -13.55 -18.54
C SER A 369 -17.26 -14.27 -18.83
N GLY A 370 -17.22 -15.47 -19.38
CA GLY A 370 -18.39 -16.36 -19.59
C GLY A 370 -18.88 -17.09 -18.33
N GLY A 371 -18.34 -16.80 -17.14
CA GLY A 371 -18.82 -17.32 -15.86
C GLY A 371 -18.24 -18.66 -15.41
N THR A 372 -17.60 -19.44 -16.29
CA THR A 372 -16.93 -20.69 -15.92
C THR A 372 -15.63 -20.44 -15.15
N THR A 373 -15.25 -21.37 -14.27
CA THR A 373 -14.03 -21.26 -13.49
C THR A 373 -12.87 -22.03 -14.15
N TYR A 374 -11.68 -21.45 -14.06
CA TYR A 374 -10.44 -22.09 -14.50
C TYR A 374 -9.44 -22.20 -13.34
N ALA A 375 -8.49 -23.10 -13.53
CA ALA A 375 -7.29 -23.15 -12.72
C ALA A 375 -6.05 -23.16 -13.60
N ALA A 376 -4.95 -22.62 -13.07
CA ALA A 376 -3.64 -22.74 -13.68
C ALA A 376 -2.58 -22.97 -12.60
N LEU A 377 -1.50 -23.64 -12.98
CA LEU A 377 -0.30 -23.77 -12.16
C LEU A 377 0.82 -23.01 -12.84
N GLY A 378 1.44 -22.11 -12.08
CA GLY A 378 2.52 -21.27 -12.57
C GLY A 378 3.77 -21.40 -11.73
N ARG A 379 4.93 -21.43 -12.40
CA ARG A 379 6.24 -21.30 -11.78
C ARG A 379 6.63 -19.84 -11.79
N ARG A 380 7.12 -19.31 -10.66
CA ARG A 380 7.60 -17.91 -10.63
C ARG A 380 8.67 -17.72 -11.70
N SER A 381 8.47 -16.75 -12.56
CA SER A 381 9.53 -16.30 -13.46
C SER A 381 10.63 -15.61 -12.63
N PRO A 382 11.91 -15.86 -12.90
CA PRO A 382 12.96 -15.07 -12.28
C PRO A 382 12.72 -13.59 -12.65
N LEU A 383 12.83 -12.71 -11.63
CA LEU A 383 12.80 -11.27 -11.88
C LEU A 383 13.91 -10.94 -12.87
N ASN A 384 13.59 -10.23 -13.95
CA ASN A 384 14.62 -9.75 -14.87
C ASN A 384 15.47 -8.73 -14.12
N PRO A 385 16.75 -9.01 -13.79
CA PRO A 385 17.59 -8.09 -13.02
C PRO A 385 17.86 -6.78 -13.76
N LEU A 386 17.61 -6.72 -15.07
CA LEU A 386 17.80 -5.51 -15.90
C LEU A 386 16.62 -4.52 -15.81
N ALA A 387 15.45 -4.92 -15.33
CA ALA A 387 14.30 -4.02 -15.15
C ALA A 387 14.41 -3.15 -13.87
N SER A 388 15.39 -3.38 -13.01
CA SER A 388 15.55 -2.65 -11.74
C SER A 388 16.54 -1.48 -11.79
N THR A 389 17.08 -1.12 -12.95
CA THR A 389 18.07 -0.05 -13.12
C THR A 389 17.58 1.10 -14.00
N THR A 390 16.37 1.59 -13.78
CA THR A 390 16.10 3.00 -14.13
C THR A 390 16.59 3.84 -12.94
N LYS A 391 17.91 4.08 -12.90
CA LYS A 391 18.47 5.19 -12.12
C LYS A 391 17.76 6.45 -12.61
N LEU A 392 17.02 7.09 -11.70
CA LEU A 392 16.80 8.53 -11.83
C LEU A 392 18.20 9.15 -11.86
N VAL A 393 18.60 9.61 -13.04
CA VAL A 393 19.75 10.52 -13.19
C VAL A 393 19.29 11.79 -12.46
N ASP A 394 19.90 12.02 -11.30
CA ASP A 394 19.92 13.33 -10.67
C ASP A 394 20.67 14.26 -11.61
N GLU A 395 19.96 14.93 -12.51
CA GLU A 395 20.45 16.17 -13.10
C GLU A 395 20.36 17.28 -12.05
N VAL A 396 21.32 17.27 -11.14
CA VAL A 396 21.75 18.48 -10.47
C VAL A 396 22.91 19.01 -11.34
N GLY A 397 22.54 19.76 -12.34
CA GLY A 397 23.48 20.61 -13.07
C GLY A 397 23.69 21.92 -12.33
N ASN A 398 24.97 22.22 -12.11
CA ASN A 398 25.59 23.51 -11.77
C ASN A 398 24.69 24.71 -11.50
#